data_ed5e4206beee8db57957e3a1734a14c8
#
_entry.id   ed5e4206beee8db57957e3a1734a14c8
#
_cell.length_a   1.000
_cell.length_b   1.000
_cell.length_c   1.000
_cell.angle_alpha   90.00
_cell.angle_beta   90.00
_cell.angle_gamma   90.00
#
_symmetry.space_group_name_H-M   'P 1'
#
loop_
_entity.id
_entity.type
_entity.pdbx_description
1 polymer ?
#
loop_
_entity_poly.entity_id
_entity_poly.type
_entity_poly.pdbx_seq_one_letter_code
_entity_poly.pdbx_strand_id
1 'polypeptide(L)'
;MKKYKAIIYDIDGTVLNTLNMNMYPLMKIIKEETGEDYSFEQVLKFAAYPGMKVMEELGVKDKEKTYARWVQYVNEYEEGATLYEGFQEVFRGFEGKIIQAVVSAKTTKQYQIDFVDKGLDEYMQCAILADDTQKHKPDPEPLLECLKRLGVKGEEAIYIGDALSDYQASMNAHMDFGYATWGSVSSEGIEKPTYTFNQPTDLLKLLGE
;
A
#
# COMPACT_ATOMS: atom_id res chain seq x y z
N MET A 1 9.03 18.06 -14.83
CA MET A 1 8.33 16.77 -14.82
C MET A 1 7.01 16.87 -15.58
N LYS A 2 6.40 15.75 -15.98
CA LYS A 2 5.04 15.71 -16.56
C LYS A 2 4.02 16.28 -15.56
N LYS A 3 3.03 17.03 -16.06
CA LYS A 3 1.95 17.54 -15.19
C LYS A 3 0.84 16.49 -15.08
N TYR A 4 0.48 16.12 -13.87
CA TYR A 4 -0.60 15.20 -13.59
C TYR A 4 -1.83 15.94 -13.05
N LYS A 5 -3.02 15.42 -13.37
CA LYS A 5 -4.28 15.86 -12.77
C LYS A 5 -4.57 15.15 -11.46
N ALA A 6 -4.13 13.88 -11.34
CA ALA A 6 -4.33 13.06 -10.17
C ALA A 6 -3.05 12.35 -9.74
N ILE A 7 -2.86 12.24 -8.45
CA ILE A 7 -1.91 11.36 -7.79
C ILE A 7 -2.71 10.35 -6.97
N ILE A 8 -2.42 9.07 -7.18
CA ILE A 8 -3.10 7.97 -6.51
C ILE A 8 -2.04 7.22 -5.72
N TYR A 9 -2.30 6.93 -4.45
CA TYR A 9 -1.33 6.27 -3.56
C TYR A 9 -1.79 4.86 -3.20
N ASP A 10 -0.84 3.93 -3.09
CA ASP A 10 -1.01 2.81 -2.17
C ASP A 10 -0.91 3.29 -0.72
N ILE A 11 -1.38 2.49 0.22
CA ILE A 11 -1.37 2.85 1.65
C ILE A 11 -0.22 2.15 2.38
N ASP A 12 -0.23 0.82 2.42
CA ASP A 12 0.72 0.03 3.22
C ASP A 12 2.10 0.02 2.57
N GLY A 13 3.12 0.50 3.28
CA GLY A 13 4.48 0.65 2.73
C GLY A 13 4.67 1.92 1.91
N THR A 14 3.60 2.63 1.54
CA THR A 14 3.67 3.86 0.76
C THR A 14 3.31 5.09 1.61
N VAL A 15 2.06 5.23 2.02
CA VAL A 15 1.61 6.33 2.91
C VAL A 15 1.84 5.99 4.37
N LEU A 16 1.52 4.74 4.76
CA LEU A 16 1.64 4.25 6.12
C LEU A 16 2.75 3.21 6.26
N ASN A 17 3.57 3.39 7.29
CA ASN A 17 4.47 2.35 7.75
C ASN A 17 3.66 1.32 8.55
N THR A 18 3.42 0.18 7.93
CA THR A 18 2.67 -0.94 8.50
C THR A 18 3.54 -2.19 8.69
N LEU A 19 4.84 -2.08 8.43
CA LEU A 19 5.74 -3.23 8.45
C LEU A 19 5.77 -3.90 9.84
N ASN A 20 5.98 -3.12 10.88
CA ASN A 20 6.05 -3.64 12.25
C ASN A 20 4.72 -4.27 12.68
N MET A 21 3.60 -3.59 12.44
CA MET A 21 2.28 -4.09 12.82
C MET A 21 1.87 -5.37 12.09
N ASN A 22 2.47 -5.66 10.94
CA ASN A 22 2.25 -6.92 10.23
C ASN A 22 3.26 -8.00 10.66
N MET A 23 4.54 -7.66 10.78
CA MET A 23 5.61 -8.63 10.98
C MET A 23 5.70 -9.16 12.42
N TYR A 24 5.55 -8.31 13.44
CA TYR A 24 5.57 -8.79 14.84
C TYR A 24 4.42 -9.75 15.15
N PRO A 25 3.16 -9.47 14.76
CA PRO A 25 2.09 -10.45 14.86
C PRO A 25 2.35 -11.73 14.06
N LEU A 26 2.97 -11.64 12.88
CA LEU A 26 3.32 -12.82 12.10
C LEU A 26 4.35 -13.70 12.81
N MET A 27 5.36 -13.11 13.45
CA MET A 27 6.31 -13.86 14.29
C MET A 27 5.61 -14.64 15.38
N LYS A 28 4.61 -14.04 16.03
CA LYS A 28 3.78 -14.72 17.03
C LYS A 28 3.01 -15.89 16.43
N ILE A 29 2.38 -15.71 15.25
CA ILE A 29 1.69 -16.78 14.53
C ILE A 29 2.65 -17.93 14.20
N ILE A 30 3.84 -17.62 13.67
CA ILE A 30 4.85 -18.64 13.34
C ILE A 30 5.18 -19.45 14.62
N LYS A 31 5.46 -18.78 15.72
CA LYS A 31 5.75 -19.45 17.00
C LYS A 31 4.63 -20.38 17.46
N GLU A 32 3.38 -19.94 17.35
CA GLU A 32 2.21 -20.69 17.78
C GLU A 32 1.94 -21.92 16.88
N GLU A 33 2.14 -21.80 15.56
CA GLU A 33 1.82 -22.85 14.59
C GLU A 33 2.96 -23.86 14.39
N THR A 34 4.22 -23.39 14.45
CA THR A 34 5.38 -24.22 14.09
C THR A 34 6.28 -24.53 15.29
N GLY A 35 6.17 -23.76 16.38
CA GLY A 35 7.10 -23.80 17.52
C GLY A 35 8.43 -23.11 17.28
N GLU A 36 8.68 -22.57 16.08
CA GLU A 36 9.92 -21.88 15.70
C GLU A 36 9.91 -20.43 16.12
N ASP A 37 11.05 -19.92 16.59
CA ASP A 37 11.26 -18.49 16.86
C ASP A 37 11.97 -17.85 15.66
N TYR A 38 11.24 -17.02 14.90
CA TYR A 38 11.81 -16.22 13.83
C TYR A 38 12.31 -14.88 14.37
N SER A 39 13.48 -14.43 13.90
CA SER A 39 13.90 -13.04 14.10
C SER A 39 13.09 -12.12 13.15
N PHE A 40 13.09 -10.81 13.45
CA PHE A 40 12.44 -9.82 12.59
C PHE A 40 13.00 -9.86 11.15
N GLU A 41 14.31 -10.01 11.01
CA GLU A 41 14.97 -10.14 9.70
C GLU A 41 14.49 -11.38 8.92
N GLN A 42 14.31 -12.51 9.61
CA GLN A 42 13.82 -13.74 8.99
C GLN A 42 12.36 -13.64 8.52
N VAL A 43 11.52 -12.88 9.24
CA VAL A 43 10.11 -12.74 8.87
C VAL A 43 9.91 -11.76 7.72
N LEU A 44 10.84 -10.84 7.46
CA LEU A 44 10.76 -9.85 6.37
C LEU A 44 10.60 -10.47 4.99
N LYS A 45 11.05 -11.70 4.76
CA LYS A 45 10.83 -12.42 3.49
C LYS A 45 9.35 -12.55 3.11
N PHE A 46 8.45 -12.47 4.10
CA PHE A 46 7.02 -12.56 3.89
C PHE A 46 6.34 -11.21 3.65
N ALA A 47 7.04 -10.10 3.87
CA ALA A 47 6.43 -8.76 3.83
C ALA A 47 5.83 -8.41 2.44
N ALA A 48 6.40 -8.95 1.37
CA ALA A 48 5.89 -8.76 0.01
C ALA A 48 4.84 -9.81 -0.43
N TYR A 49 4.51 -10.79 0.43
CA TYR A 49 3.60 -11.86 0.05
C TYR A 49 2.15 -11.55 0.45
N PRO A 50 1.17 -11.90 -0.40
CA PRO A 50 -0.23 -11.94 0.02
C PRO A 50 -0.41 -12.86 1.25
N GLY A 51 -1.25 -12.47 2.19
CA GLY A 51 -1.37 -13.17 3.47
C GLY A 51 -1.68 -14.66 3.35
N MET A 52 -2.54 -15.06 2.40
CA MET A 52 -2.83 -16.48 2.17
C MET A 52 -1.62 -17.25 1.62
N LYS A 53 -0.77 -16.59 0.82
CA LYS A 53 0.50 -17.17 0.36
C LYS A 53 1.47 -17.38 1.53
N VAL A 54 1.50 -16.45 2.49
CA VAL A 54 2.29 -16.64 3.73
C VAL A 54 1.83 -17.90 4.48
N MET A 55 0.52 -18.10 4.63
CA MET A 55 -0.02 -19.30 5.29
C MET A 55 0.35 -20.60 4.55
N GLU A 56 0.42 -20.54 3.23
CA GLU A 56 0.84 -21.65 2.40
C GLU A 56 2.32 -21.99 2.58
N GLU A 57 3.19 -20.98 2.53
CA GLU A 57 4.64 -21.13 2.74
C GLU A 57 4.99 -21.63 4.16
N LEU A 58 4.20 -21.26 5.16
CA LEU A 58 4.35 -21.74 6.53
C LEU A 58 3.82 -23.18 6.72
N GLY A 59 3.09 -23.71 5.75
CA GLY A 59 2.54 -25.07 5.83
C GLY A 59 1.51 -25.28 6.95
N VAL A 60 0.81 -24.22 7.37
CA VAL A 60 -0.19 -24.31 8.45
C VAL A 60 -1.39 -25.16 8.03
N LYS A 61 -1.97 -25.88 9.00
CA LYS A 61 -3.05 -26.85 8.73
C LYS A 61 -4.35 -26.21 8.28
N ASP A 62 -4.74 -25.11 8.92
CA ASP A 62 -5.97 -24.37 8.67
C ASP A 62 -5.59 -22.92 8.29
N LYS A 63 -5.38 -22.71 6.98
CA LYS A 63 -4.86 -21.46 6.44
C LYS A 63 -5.80 -20.28 6.72
N GLU A 64 -7.10 -20.48 6.52
CA GLU A 64 -8.10 -19.43 6.70
C GLU A 64 -8.20 -19.01 8.17
N LYS A 65 -8.25 -19.97 9.08
CA LYS A 65 -8.33 -19.70 10.52
C LYS A 65 -7.05 -19.04 11.04
N THR A 66 -5.90 -19.51 10.59
CA THR A 66 -4.60 -18.94 11.00
C THR A 66 -4.43 -17.54 10.44
N TYR A 67 -4.82 -17.31 9.19
CA TYR A 67 -4.82 -15.96 8.60
C TYR A 67 -5.77 -15.00 9.33
N ALA A 68 -6.99 -15.44 9.65
CA ALA A 68 -7.94 -14.61 10.42
C ALA A 68 -7.37 -14.23 11.80
N ARG A 69 -6.66 -15.14 12.46
CA ARG A 69 -5.98 -14.87 13.73
C ARG A 69 -4.81 -13.89 13.56
N TRP A 70 -4.03 -14.03 12.48
CA TRP A 70 -2.99 -13.05 12.17
C TRP A 70 -3.59 -11.65 11.96
N VAL A 71 -4.64 -11.52 11.16
CA VAL A 71 -5.36 -10.25 10.97
C VAL A 71 -5.87 -9.68 12.30
N GLN A 72 -6.39 -10.54 13.19
CA GLN A 72 -6.78 -10.11 14.53
C GLN A 72 -5.60 -9.52 15.30
N TYR A 73 -4.45 -10.20 15.35
CA TYR A 73 -3.26 -9.70 16.03
C TYR A 73 -2.69 -8.42 15.42
N VAL A 74 -2.79 -8.26 14.09
CA VAL A 74 -2.45 -7.01 13.40
C VAL A 74 -3.35 -5.87 13.87
N ASN A 75 -4.66 -6.09 13.94
CA ASN A 75 -5.62 -5.08 14.39
C ASN A 75 -5.48 -4.73 15.89
N GLU A 76 -4.92 -5.62 16.68
CA GLU A 76 -4.67 -5.43 18.12
C GLU A 76 -3.25 -4.91 18.41
N TYR A 77 -2.41 -4.70 17.39
CA TYR A 77 -1.05 -4.23 17.57
C TYR A 77 -1.03 -2.79 18.10
N GLU A 78 -0.43 -2.57 19.26
CA GLU A 78 -0.57 -1.33 20.06
C GLU A 78 -0.09 -0.08 19.32
N GLU A 79 1.05 -0.17 18.60
CA GLU A 79 1.59 0.97 17.85
C GLU A 79 0.76 1.29 16.59
N GLY A 80 0.10 0.28 16.02
CA GLY A 80 -0.69 0.41 14.79
C GLY A 80 0.12 0.88 13.58
N ALA A 81 -0.60 1.37 12.56
CA ALA A 81 0.01 1.99 11.39
C ALA A 81 0.44 3.43 11.71
N THR A 82 1.63 3.83 11.28
CA THR A 82 2.14 5.20 11.44
C THR A 82 2.32 5.87 10.07
N LEU A 83 2.04 7.17 10.00
CA LEU A 83 2.29 7.94 8.78
C LEU A 83 3.79 8.06 8.53
N TYR A 84 4.26 7.81 7.31
CA TYR A 84 5.64 8.11 6.96
C TYR A 84 5.92 9.61 7.08
N GLU A 85 7.09 9.96 7.62
CA GLU A 85 7.50 11.35 7.78
C GLU A 85 7.48 12.10 6.44
N GLY A 86 6.92 13.31 6.45
CA GLY A 86 6.76 14.16 5.26
C GLY A 86 5.42 14.03 4.54
N PHE A 87 4.62 12.99 4.76
CA PHE A 87 3.32 12.86 4.07
C PHE A 87 2.32 13.95 4.43
N GLN A 88 2.33 14.46 5.66
CA GLN A 88 1.48 15.58 6.04
C GLN A 88 1.77 16.83 5.18
N GLU A 89 3.05 17.08 4.87
CA GLU A 89 3.47 18.16 3.98
C GLU A 89 3.06 17.89 2.54
N VAL A 90 3.20 16.63 2.08
CA VAL A 90 2.81 16.20 0.72
C VAL A 90 1.32 16.43 0.49
N PHE A 91 0.46 15.95 1.39
CA PHE A 91 -0.99 16.10 1.26
C PHE A 91 -1.41 17.57 1.19
N ARG A 92 -0.91 18.40 2.10
CA ARG A 92 -1.17 19.86 2.08
C ARG A 92 -0.58 20.54 0.84
N GLY A 93 0.59 20.10 0.39
CA GLY A 93 1.24 20.64 -0.80
C GLY A 93 0.44 20.45 -2.08
N PHE A 94 -0.28 19.34 -2.19
CA PHE A 94 -1.13 19.02 -3.35
C PHE A 94 -2.56 19.53 -3.21
N GLU A 95 -3.01 19.89 -2.02
CA GLU A 95 -4.38 20.36 -1.79
C GLU A 95 -4.76 21.52 -2.72
N GLY A 96 -5.90 21.36 -3.41
CA GLY A 96 -6.40 22.33 -4.40
C GLY A 96 -5.58 22.44 -5.71
N LYS A 97 -4.51 21.65 -5.87
CA LYS A 97 -3.64 21.67 -7.07
C LYS A 97 -3.68 20.40 -7.88
N ILE A 98 -3.69 19.25 -7.21
CA ILE A 98 -3.75 17.92 -7.83
C ILE A 98 -4.79 17.10 -7.06
N ILE A 99 -5.60 16.34 -7.77
CA ILE A 99 -6.54 15.38 -7.16
C ILE A 99 -5.74 14.30 -6.44
N GLN A 100 -6.07 14.04 -5.18
CA GLN A 100 -5.45 12.97 -4.39
C GLN A 100 -6.45 11.84 -4.16
N ALA A 101 -6.00 10.60 -4.29
CA ALA A 101 -6.81 9.41 -4.07
C ALA A 101 -5.95 8.25 -3.54
N VAL A 102 -6.58 7.21 -3.03
CA VAL A 102 -5.92 5.98 -2.60
C VAL A 102 -6.51 4.75 -3.28
N VAL A 103 -5.65 3.77 -3.56
CA VAL A 103 -6.03 2.43 -4.01
C VAL A 103 -5.23 1.42 -3.20
N SER A 104 -5.91 0.65 -2.35
CA SER A 104 -5.26 -0.23 -1.37
C SER A 104 -5.93 -1.60 -1.29
N ALA A 105 -5.17 -2.60 -0.87
CA ALA A 105 -5.68 -3.92 -0.52
C ALA A 105 -6.30 -3.99 0.89
N LYS A 106 -6.38 -2.87 1.61
CA LYS A 106 -7.10 -2.79 2.89
C LYS A 106 -8.59 -3.00 2.70
N THR A 107 -9.22 -3.70 3.64
CA THR A 107 -10.68 -3.73 3.76
C THR A 107 -11.20 -2.36 4.23
N THR A 108 -12.49 -2.09 4.02
CA THR A 108 -13.15 -0.87 4.52
C THR A 108 -12.93 -0.67 6.02
N LYS A 109 -12.98 -1.76 6.81
CA LYS A 109 -12.75 -1.69 8.26
C LYS A 109 -11.32 -1.28 8.62
N GLN A 110 -10.31 -1.84 7.93
CA GLN A 110 -8.92 -1.48 8.15
C GLN A 110 -8.63 -0.04 7.73
N TYR A 111 -9.20 0.40 6.60
CA TYR A 111 -9.11 1.77 6.14
C TYR A 111 -9.72 2.76 7.15
N GLN A 112 -10.87 2.43 7.73
CA GLN A 112 -11.49 3.26 8.76
C GLN A 112 -10.52 3.49 9.94
N ILE A 113 -9.94 2.42 10.47
CA ILE A 113 -9.05 2.48 11.65
C ILE A 113 -7.73 3.20 11.33
N ASP A 114 -7.09 2.82 10.22
CA ASP A 114 -5.71 3.22 9.93
C ASP A 114 -5.62 4.58 9.23
N PHE A 115 -6.70 5.02 8.57
CA PHE A 115 -6.68 6.18 7.69
C PHE A 115 -7.72 7.23 8.08
N VAL A 116 -9.01 6.87 8.13
CA VAL A 116 -10.10 7.81 8.41
C VAL A 116 -10.04 8.32 9.86
N ASP A 117 -9.90 7.42 10.84
CA ASP A 117 -9.86 7.80 12.26
C ASP A 117 -8.60 8.63 12.61
N LYS A 118 -7.62 8.64 11.71
CA LYS A 118 -6.42 9.49 11.81
C LYS A 118 -6.54 10.82 11.05
N GLY A 119 -7.69 11.11 10.44
CA GLY A 119 -7.95 12.34 9.69
C GLY A 119 -7.22 12.44 8.36
N LEU A 120 -6.74 11.33 7.79
CA LEU A 120 -6.00 11.33 6.53
C LEU A 120 -6.91 11.31 5.30
N ASP A 121 -8.14 10.83 5.46
CA ASP A 121 -9.14 10.73 4.40
C ASP A 121 -9.60 12.11 3.90
N GLU A 122 -9.50 13.15 4.71
CA GLU A 122 -9.90 14.52 4.34
C GLU A 122 -9.17 15.06 3.11
N TYR A 123 -7.98 14.54 2.80
CA TYR A 123 -7.21 14.91 1.61
C TYR A 123 -7.59 14.13 0.36
N MET A 124 -8.39 13.05 0.49
CA MET A 124 -8.67 12.10 -0.60
C MET A 124 -10.03 12.35 -1.23
N GLN A 125 -10.07 12.48 -2.56
CA GLN A 125 -11.33 12.57 -3.30
C GLN A 125 -11.93 11.21 -3.64
N CYS A 126 -11.14 10.16 -3.56
CA CYS A 126 -11.59 8.79 -3.83
C CYS A 126 -10.71 7.80 -3.06
N ALA A 127 -11.35 6.76 -2.54
CA ALA A 127 -10.69 5.57 -2.03
C ALA A 127 -11.25 4.33 -2.75
N ILE A 128 -10.39 3.45 -3.21
CA ILE A 128 -10.73 2.12 -3.72
C ILE A 128 -10.05 1.10 -2.81
N LEU A 129 -10.85 0.26 -2.21
CA LEU A 129 -10.43 -0.71 -1.20
C LEU A 129 -10.66 -2.15 -1.68
N ALA A 130 -10.20 -3.12 -0.91
CA ALA A 130 -10.37 -4.54 -1.27
C ALA A 130 -11.84 -4.92 -1.52
N ASP A 131 -12.78 -4.27 -0.82
CA ASP A 131 -14.22 -4.57 -0.92
C ASP A 131 -14.89 -3.92 -2.15
N ASP A 132 -14.21 -3.01 -2.85
CA ASP A 132 -14.78 -2.25 -3.99
C ASP A 132 -14.65 -2.96 -5.34
N THR A 133 -13.73 -3.92 -5.48
CA THR A 133 -13.43 -4.60 -6.74
C THR A 133 -13.34 -6.12 -6.57
N GLN A 134 -13.59 -6.85 -7.67
CA GLN A 134 -13.49 -8.32 -7.64
C GLN A 134 -12.05 -8.79 -7.75
N LYS A 135 -11.23 -8.05 -8.46
CA LYS A 135 -9.81 -8.34 -8.62
C LYS A 135 -8.97 -7.32 -7.88
N HIS A 136 -7.78 -7.73 -7.50
CA HIS A 136 -6.84 -6.92 -6.73
C HIS A 136 -5.51 -6.81 -7.47
N LYS A 137 -4.68 -5.83 -7.08
CA LYS A 137 -3.32 -5.69 -7.60
C LYS A 137 -2.58 -7.04 -7.59
N PRO A 138 -1.93 -7.48 -8.66
CA PRO A 138 -1.48 -6.72 -9.83
C PRO A 138 -2.50 -6.55 -10.98
N ASP A 139 -3.76 -6.97 -10.83
CA ASP A 139 -4.81 -6.67 -11.81
C ASP A 139 -5.09 -5.16 -11.80
N PRO A 140 -5.32 -4.52 -12.97
CA PRO A 140 -5.53 -3.10 -13.05
C PRO A 140 -6.93 -2.64 -12.59
N GLU A 141 -7.86 -3.55 -12.33
CA GLU A 141 -9.25 -3.23 -12.01
C GLU A 141 -9.41 -2.15 -10.93
N PRO A 142 -8.69 -2.19 -9.77
CA PRO A 142 -8.82 -1.15 -8.74
C PRO A 142 -8.39 0.23 -9.23
N LEU A 143 -7.31 0.31 -10.01
CA LEU A 143 -6.81 1.58 -10.56
C LEU A 143 -7.76 2.13 -11.63
N LEU A 144 -8.29 1.27 -12.49
CA LEU A 144 -9.27 1.67 -13.52
C LEU A 144 -10.57 2.17 -12.90
N GLU A 145 -11.05 1.54 -11.83
CA GLU A 145 -12.24 2.01 -11.10
C GLU A 145 -11.97 3.37 -10.42
N CYS A 146 -10.77 3.57 -9.83
CA CYS A 146 -10.37 4.86 -9.28
C CYS A 146 -10.38 5.96 -10.36
N LEU A 147 -9.72 5.73 -11.48
CA LEU A 147 -9.67 6.66 -12.61
C LEU A 147 -11.08 7.02 -13.10
N LYS A 148 -11.96 6.04 -13.21
CA LYS A 148 -13.37 6.22 -13.61
C LYS A 148 -14.12 7.11 -12.61
N ARG A 149 -13.99 6.86 -11.29
CA ARG A 149 -14.64 7.68 -10.25
C ARG A 149 -14.12 9.12 -10.25
N LEU A 150 -12.82 9.31 -10.52
CA LEU A 150 -12.21 10.63 -10.60
C LEU A 150 -12.49 11.36 -11.93
N GLY A 151 -12.95 10.67 -12.98
CA GLY A 151 -13.10 11.23 -14.32
C GLY A 151 -11.76 11.62 -14.99
N VAL A 152 -10.68 10.91 -14.65
CA VAL A 152 -9.31 11.16 -15.13
C VAL A 152 -8.83 10.00 -15.99
N LYS A 153 -8.04 10.29 -17.03
CA LYS A 153 -7.42 9.26 -17.85
C LYS A 153 -6.13 8.75 -17.22
N GLY A 154 -5.75 7.50 -17.50
CA GLY A 154 -4.51 6.91 -16.98
C GLY A 154 -3.26 7.74 -17.28
N GLU A 155 -3.15 8.29 -18.50
CA GLU A 155 -2.05 9.17 -18.90
C GLU A 155 -1.99 10.52 -18.16
N GLU A 156 -3.05 10.91 -17.45
CA GLU A 156 -3.16 12.15 -16.68
C GLU A 156 -2.94 11.91 -15.17
N ALA A 157 -2.73 10.65 -14.77
CA ALA A 157 -2.54 10.25 -13.39
C ALA A 157 -1.21 9.53 -13.20
N ILE A 158 -0.73 9.53 -11.95
CA ILE A 158 0.41 8.75 -11.52
C ILE A 158 0.01 7.91 -10.31
N TYR A 159 0.41 6.64 -10.29
CA TYR A 159 0.25 5.76 -9.13
C TYR A 159 1.56 5.67 -8.35
N ILE A 160 1.50 5.89 -7.05
CA ILE A 160 2.65 5.80 -6.13
C ILE A 160 2.50 4.54 -5.30
N GLY A 161 3.51 3.68 -5.34
CA GLY A 161 3.52 2.41 -4.62
C GLY A 161 4.92 1.92 -4.34
N ASP A 162 5.06 0.95 -3.45
CA ASP A 162 6.35 0.40 -2.98
C ASP A 162 6.57 -1.06 -3.40
N ALA A 163 5.54 -1.73 -3.93
CA ALA A 163 5.55 -3.16 -4.23
C ALA A 163 5.49 -3.47 -5.73
N LEU A 164 5.97 -4.67 -6.10
CA LEU A 164 5.88 -5.19 -7.48
C LEU A 164 4.42 -5.23 -7.98
N SER A 165 3.46 -5.57 -7.11
CA SER A 165 2.03 -5.59 -7.48
C SER A 165 1.49 -4.22 -7.87
N ASP A 166 2.00 -3.13 -7.26
CA ASP A 166 1.66 -1.76 -7.59
C ASP A 166 2.19 -1.38 -8.97
N TYR A 167 3.47 -1.69 -9.19
CA TYR A 167 4.11 -1.47 -10.48
C TYR A 167 3.38 -2.18 -11.62
N GLN A 168 3.08 -3.46 -11.44
CA GLN A 168 2.36 -4.25 -12.45
C GLN A 168 0.93 -3.74 -12.68
N ALA A 169 0.20 -3.41 -11.62
CA ALA A 169 -1.15 -2.85 -11.74
C ALA A 169 -1.15 -1.52 -12.49
N SER A 170 -0.19 -0.62 -12.20
CA SER A 170 -0.07 0.68 -12.89
C SER A 170 0.26 0.51 -14.37
N MET A 171 1.20 -0.38 -14.71
CA MET A 171 1.54 -0.69 -16.10
C MET A 171 0.34 -1.26 -16.86
N ASN A 172 -0.41 -2.19 -16.25
CA ASN A 172 -1.60 -2.78 -16.83
C ASN A 172 -2.76 -1.78 -16.98
N ALA A 173 -2.81 -0.75 -16.13
CA ALA A 173 -3.77 0.36 -16.22
C ALA A 173 -3.31 1.49 -17.16
N HIS A 174 -2.15 1.36 -17.82
CA HIS A 174 -1.52 2.39 -18.65
C HIS A 174 -1.31 3.72 -17.91
N MET A 175 -0.89 3.64 -16.67
CA MET A 175 -0.55 4.76 -15.81
C MET A 175 0.96 4.88 -15.63
N ASP A 176 1.43 6.10 -15.39
CA ASP A 176 2.78 6.30 -14.89
C ASP A 176 2.92 5.76 -13.46
N PHE A 177 4.09 5.22 -13.13
CA PHE A 177 4.40 4.67 -11.81
C PHE A 177 5.51 5.46 -11.12
N GLY A 178 5.24 5.89 -9.89
CA GLY A 178 6.21 6.47 -8.97
C GLY A 178 6.61 5.44 -7.91
N TYR A 179 7.84 4.96 -7.96
CA TYR A 179 8.34 3.98 -7.02
C TYR A 179 8.75 4.63 -5.69
N ALA A 180 8.07 4.24 -4.61
CA ALA A 180 8.29 4.69 -3.24
C ALA A 180 9.33 3.78 -2.56
N THR A 181 10.62 4.18 -2.57
CA THR A 181 11.68 3.31 -2.03
C THR A 181 11.73 3.29 -0.51
N TRP A 182 11.13 4.28 0.17
CA TRP A 182 11.19 4.40 1.63
C TRP A 182 10.46 3.28 2.39
N GLY A 183 9.45 2.64 1.80
CA GLY A 183 8.72 1.54 2.42
C GLY A 183 8.90 0.21 1.72
N SER A 184 9.60 0.21 0.58
CA SER A 184 9.79 -1.01 -0.22
C SER A 184 10.74 -1.99 0.47
N VAL A 185 10.29 -3.25 0.53
CA VAL A 185 11.10 -4.37 1.05
C VAL A 185 11.88 -5.10 -0.05
N SER A 186 11.53 -4.87 -1.32
CA SER A 186 12.22 -5.46 -2.48
C SER A 186 11.95 -4.66 -3.74
N SER A 187 12.98 -4.40 -4.52
CA SER A 187 12.87 -3.80 -5.86
C SER A 187 12.83 -4.85 -6.98
N GLU A 188 12.81 -6.13 -6.67
CA GLU A 188 12.82 -7.21 -7.65
C GLU A 188 11.62 -7.12 -8.59
N GLY A 189 11.87 -7.11 -9.90
CA GLY A 189 10.83 -6.99 -10.94
C GLY A 189 10.35 -5.56 -11.22
N ILE A 190 10.76 -4.55 -10.45
CA ILE A 190 10.47 -3.13 -10.72
C ILE A 190 11.61 -2.56 -11.57
N GLU A 191 11.53 -2.78 -12.89
CA GLU A 191 12.68 -2.49 -13.77
C GLU A 191 12.72 -1.04 -14.25
N LYS A 192 11.57 -0.45 -14.58
CA LYS A 192 11.47 0.86 -15.23
C LYS A 192 10.31 1.70 -14.68
N PRO A 193 10.36 2.10 -13.40
CA PRO A 193 9.38 3.06 -12.89
C PRO A 193 9.53 4.40 -13.62
N THR A 194 8.44 5.13 -13.81
CA THR A 194 8.49 6.47 -14.43
C THR A 194 9.33 7.42 -13.59
N TYR A 195 9.18 7.32 -12.27
CA TYR A 195 10.00 8.03 -11.29
C TYR A 195 10.36 7.11 -10.12
N THR A 196 11.50 7.39 -9.51
CA THR A 196 11.92 6.79 -8.23
C THR A 196 12.03 7.91 -7.19
N PHE A 197 11.33 7.76 -6.09
CA PHE A 197 11.31 8.71 -4.99
C PHE A 197 11.93 8.07 -3.74
N ASN A 198 12.86 8.77 -3.09
CA ASN A 198 13.59 8.22 -1.96
C ASN A 198 12.96 8.58 -0.60
N GLN A 199 12.11 9.60 -0.58
CA GLN A 199 11.36 10.05 0.59
C GLN A 199 10.03 10.68 0.16
N PRO A 200 9.01 10.71 1.02
CA PRO A 200 7.69 11.24 0.65
C PRO A 200 7.71 12.67 0.09
N THR A 201 8.52 13.56 0.65
CA THR A 201 8.60 14.96 0.19
C THR A 201 9.13 15.13 -1.23
N ASP A 202 9.81 14.11 -1.78
CA ASP A 202 10.21 14.13 -3.20
C ASP A 202 9.00 14.19 -4.15
N LEU A 203 7.83 13.74 -3.71
CA LEU A 203 6.58 13.80 -4.48
C LEU A 203 6.19 15.23 -4.84
N LEU A 204 6.54 16.21 -4.00
CA LEU A 204 6.23 17.62 -4.26
C LEU A 204 6.87 18.16 -5.55
N LYS A 205 7.92 17.49 -6.05
CA LYS A 205 8.53 17.80 -7.36
C LYS A 205 7.54 17.61 -8.52
N LEU A 206 6.45 16.82 -8.32
CA LEU A 206 5.39 16.62 -9.32
C LEU A 206 4.53 17.88 -9.54
N LEU A 207 4.56 18.86 -8.64
CA LEU A 207 3.88 20.14 -8.84
C LEU A 207 4.49 20.94 -10.00
N GLY A 208 5.75 20.65 -10.36
CA GLY A 208 6.54 21.41 -11.32
C GLY A 208 6.87 22.81 -10.79
N GLU A 209 8.11 23.19 -10.81
CA GLU A 209 8.52 24.58 -10.77
C GLU A 209 8.26 25.25 -12.12
#